data_42462370e35441bed2dac733ca24952e
#
_entry.id   42462370e35441bed2dac733ca24952e
#
_cell.length_a   1.000
_cell.length_b   1.000
_cell.length_c   1.000
_cell.angle_alpha   90.00
_cell.angle_beta   90.00
_cell.angle_gamma   90.00
#
_symmetry.space_group_name_H-M   'P 1'
#
loop_
_entity.id
_entity.type
_entity.pdbx_description
1 polymer ?
#
loop_
_entity_poly.entity_id
_entity_poly.type
_entity_poly.pdbx_seq_one_letter_code
_entity_poly.pdbx_strand_id
1 'polypeptide(L)'
;MTVERVFREEWGRAVANLTRVLGDLELAEDAVQDAFATAIERWPRDGTPRTPGAWNRSLWNTIRIEEGLRVLGRAASFRRAGLYQLQAAIAAAHAEDRPWSEIVVLYDRLVELDSSPVVELNRAVAIALSGRVEDGLALMNRLHTLEGYHLLHAARADLFRRLERRGEAAEAYRRALELTGNEAESRYLERRLLEVS
;
A
#
# COMPACT_ATOMS: atom_id res chain seq x y z
N MET A 1 17.26 9.17 -11.35
CA MET A 1 15.88 9.47 -11.81
C MET A 1 15.58 10.89 -11.36
N THR A 2 15.17 11.81 -12.25
CA THR A 2 14.86 13.19 -11.87
C THR A 2 13.39 13.31 -11.46
N VAL A 3 13.09 14.27 -10.56
CA VAL A 3 11.71 14.51 -10.09
C VAL A 3 10.80 14.90 -11.27
N GLU A 4 11.32 15.67 -12.24
CA GLU A 4 10.56 16.10 -13.42
C GLU A 4 10.11 14.91 -14.30
N ARG A 5 10.93 13.85 -14.42
CA ARG A 5 10.55 12.65 -15.17
C ARG A 5 9.44 11.91 -14.46
N VAL A 6 9.57 11.71 -13.14
CA VAL A 6 8.53 11.05 -12.33
C VAL A 6 7.23 11.86 -12.35
N PHE A 7 7.31 13.17 -12.22
CA PHE A 7 6.16 14.05 -12.34
C PHE A 7 5.40 13.83 -13.66
N ARG A 8 6.12 13.84 -14.78
CA ARG A 8 5.52 13.68 -16.12
C ARG A 8 4.89 12.31 -16.33
N GLU A 9 5.52 11.27 -15.81
CA GLU A 9 5.09 9.87 -16.00
C GLU A 9 3.98 9.45 -15.03
N GLU A 10 4.00 9.95 -13.78
CA GLU A 10 3.15 9.45 -12.71
C GLU A 10 2.05 10.43 -12.24
N TRP A 11 2.11 11.72 -12.62
CA TRP A 11 1.14 12.73 -12.18
C TRP A 11 -0.32 12.31 -12.38
N GLY A 12 -0.69 11.96 -13.61
CA GLY A 12 -2.07 11.60 -13.93
C GLY A 12 -2.56 10.36 -13.21
N ARG A 13 -1.67 9.38 -12.99
CA ARG A 13 -1.98 8.15 -12.24
C ARG A 13 -2.13 8.42 -10.75
N ALA A 14 -1.26 9.26 -10.18
CA ALA A 14 -1.33 9.64 -8.77
C ALA A 14 -2.61 10.44 -8.49
N VAL A 15 -2.93 11.43 -9.33
CA VAL A 15 -4.17 12.20 -9.21
C VAL A 15 -5.40 11.30 -9.37
N ALA A 16 -5.46 10.46 -10.40
CA ALA A 16 -6.60 9.56 -10.61
C ALA A 16 -6.80 8.58 -9.45
N ASN A 17 -5.72 8.07 -8.86
CA ASN A 17 -5.80 7.19 -7.69
C ASN A 17 -6.28 7.94 -6.45
N LEU A 18 -5.75 9.14 -6.19
CA LEU A 18 -6.17 9.95 -5.06
C LEU A 18 -7.59 10.48 -5.22
N THR A 19 -7.99 10.90 -6.42
CA THR A 19 -9.38 11.31 -6.70
C THR A 19 -10.36 10.19 -6.38
N ARG A 20 -10.00 8.94 -6.72
CA ARG A 20 -10.86 7.78 -6.38
C ARG A 20 -10.98 7.57 -4.87
N VAL A 21 -9.92 7.87 -4.12
CA VAL A 21 -9.90 7.71 -2.65
C VAL A 21 -10.54 8.89 -1.94
N LEU A 22 -10.26 10.11 -2.39
CA LEU A 22 -10.71 11.34 -1.74
C LEU A 22 -12.10 11.79 -2.22
N GLY A 23 -12.53 11.33 -3.40
CA GLY A 23 -13.80 11.72 -4.02
C GLY A 23 -13.80 13.16 -4.55
N ASP A 24 -12.65 13.84 -4.52
CA ASP A 24 -12.46 15.25 -4.86
C ASP A 24 -11.18 15.40 -5.69
N LEU A 25 -11.33 15.92 -6.91
CA LEU A 25 -10.22 16.10 -7.85
C LEU A 25 -9.26 17.20 -7.38
N GLU A 26 -9.80 18.32 -6.90
CA GLU A 26 -9.02 19.48 -6.49
C GLU A 26 -8.13 19.12 -5.27
N LEU A 27 -8.70 18.42 -4.29
CA LEU A 27 -7.97 17.91 -3.15
C LEU A 27 -6.92 16.85 -3.52
N ALA A 28 -7.20 16.03 -4.54
CA ALA A 28 -6.26 15.03 -5.05
C ALA A 28 -5.07 15.72 -5.78
N GLU A 29 -5.34 16.74 -6.59
CA GLU A 29 -4.31 17.52 -7.27
C GLU A 29 -3.41 18.25 -6.27
N ASP A 30 -3.99 18.91 -5.28
CA ASP A 30 -3.24 19.58 -4.21
C ASP A 30 -2.33 18.61 -3.45
N ALA A 31 -2.83 17.43 -3.08
CA ALA A 31 -2.05 16.41 -2.38
C ALA A 31 -0.88 15.88 -3.24
N VAL A 32 -1.09 15.70 -4.54
CA VAL A 32 -0.04 15.30 -5.47
C VAL A 32 0.98 16.43 -5.67
N GLN A 33 0.54 17.69 -5.80
CA GLN A 33 1.44 18.85 -5.89
C GLN A 33 2.34 18.95 -4.64
N ASP A 34 1.77 18.86 -3.44
CA ASP A 34 2.52 18.90 -2.18
C ASP A 34 3.57 17.78 -2.10
N ALA A 35 3.21 16.56 -2.56
CA ALA A 35 4.13 15.43 -2.60
C ALA A 35 5.30 15.69 -3.55
N PHE A 36 5.04 16.23 -4.74
CA PHE A 36 6.10 16.56 -5.70
C PHE A 36 6.93 17.78 -5.26
N ALA A 37 6.34 18.80 -4.66
CA ALA A 37 7.07 19.92 -4.08
C ALA A 37 8.06 19.41 -3.01
N THR A 38 7.60 18.54 -2.13
CA THR A 38 8.45 17.86 -1.14
C THR A 38 9.56 17.03 -1.80
N ALA A 39 9.27 16.34 -2.89
CA ALA A 39 10.26 15.56 -3.64
C ALA A 39 11.33 16.45 -4.29
N ILE A 40 10.94 17.59 -4.86
CA ILE A 40 11.87 18.57 -5.45
C ILE A 40 12.87 19.08 -4.39
N GLU A 41 12.40 19.36 -3.17
CA GLU A 41 13.24 19.88 -2.10
C GLU A 41 14.15 18.81 -1.49
N ARG A 42 13.67 17.58 -1.35
CA ARG A 42 14.34 16.54 -0.56
C ARG A 42 15.16 15.56 -1.37
N TRP A 43 14.72 15.11 -2.54
CA TRP A 43 15.42 14.11 -3.33
C TRP A 43 16.84 14.50 -3.77
N PRO A 44 17.17 15.78 -4.03
CA PRO A 44 18.56 16.18 -4.29
C PRO A 44 19.50 15.97 -3.09
N ARG A 45 18.96 16.01 -1.86
CA ARG A 45 19.75 15.86 -0.61
C ARG A 45 19.71 14.43 -0.09
N ASP A 46 18.51 13.83 -0.05
CA ASP A 46 18.25 12.56 0.65
C ASP A 46 18.21 11.35 -0.31
N GLY A 47 18.23 11.61 -1.62
CA GLY A 47 17.97 10.61 -2.65
C GLY A 47 16.48 10.27 -2.78
N THR A 48 16.14 9.56 -3.87
CA THR A 48 14.77 9.03 -4.03
C THR A 48 14.49 7.98 -2.97
N PRO A 49 13.26 7.92 -2.41
CA PRO A 49 12.87 6.87 -1.47
C PRO A 49 13.19 5.48 -2.04
N ARG A 50 13.95 4.69 -1.30
CA ARG A 50 14.52 3.43 -1.82
C ARG A 50 13.56 2.25 -1.75
N THR A 51 12.45 2.36 -1.00
CA THR A 51 11.48 1.26 -0.84
C THR A 51 10.08 1.77 -0.48
N PRO A 52 9.03 1.19 -1.06
CA PRO A 52 7.65 1.40 -0.59
C PRO A 52 7.41 0.92 0.85
N GLY A 53 8.29 0.09 1.42
CA GLY A 53 8.13 -0.49 2.75
C GLY A 53 8.92 0.17 3.89
N ALA A 54 9.83 1.08 3.57
CA ALA A 54 10.56 1.84 4.59
C ALA A 54 9.86 3.19 4.83
N TRP A 55 8.67 3.14 5.39
CA TRP A 55 7.91 4.33 5.78
C TRP A 55 8.66 5.04 6.91
N ASN A 56 9.46 6.04 6.54
CA ASN A 56 10.09 6.89 7.55
C ASN A 56 9.05 7.85 8.13
N ARG A 57 8.45 7.44 9.25
CA ARG A 57 7.40 8.20 9.95
C ARG A 57 7.87 9.60 10.38
N SER A 58 9.17 9.83 10.54
CA SER A 58 9.70 11.16 10.86
C SER A 58 9.46 12.19 9.74
N LEU A 59 9.13 11.72 8.53
CA LEU A 59 8.81 12.57 7.39
C LEU A 59 7.31 12.86 7.26
N TRP A 60 6.47 12.25 8.09
CA TRP A 60 5.03 12.44 8.03
C TRP A 60 4.62 13.80 8.57
N ASN A 61 3.65 14.41 7.91
CA ASN A 61 3.06 15.66 8.40
C ASN A 61 2.05 15.35 9.51
N THR A 62 2.51 15.44 10.77
CA THR A 62 1.72 15.12 11.95
C THR A 62 0.48 16.01 12.07
N ILE A 63 0.57 17.29 11.67
CA ILE A 63 -0.55 18.25 11.72
C ILE A 63 -1.68 17.77 10.78
N ARG A 64 -1.35 17.35 9.56
CA ARG A 64 -2.35 16.83 8.61
C ARG A 64 -2.94 15.49 9.07
N ILE A 65 -2.14 14.64 9.70
CA ILE A 65 -2.63 13.39 10.29
C ILE A 65 -3.65 13.69 11.38
N GLU A 66 -3.34 14.58 12.32
CA GLU A 66 -4.25 14.98 13.39
C GLU A 66 -5.53 15.61 12.86
N GLU A 67 -5.45 16.40 11.81
CA GLU A 67 -6.62 16.96 11.14
C GLU A 67 -7.48 15.87 10.50
N GLY A 68 -6.87 14.94 9.79
CA GLY A 68 -7.55 13.77 9.19
C GLY A 68 -8.25 12.92 10.26
N LEU A 69 -7.59 12.64 11.38
CA LEU A 69 -8.17 11.91 12.52
C LEU A 69 -9.37 12.66 13.13
N ARG A 70 -9.33 14.00 13.23
CA ARG A 70 -10.48 14.80 13.70
C ARG A 70 -11.66 14.73 12.73
N VAL A 71 -11.41 14.78 11.42
CA VAL A 71 -12.44 14.63 10.39
C VAL A 71 -13.07 13.25 10.45
N LEU A 72 -12.24 12.21 10.55
CA LEU A 72 -12.71 10.82 10.68
C LEU A 72 -13.56 10.63 11.95
N GLY A 73 -13.14 11.17 13.08
CA GLY A 73 -13.90 11.14 14.34
C GLY A 73 -15.29 11.78 14.21
N ARG A 74 -15.40 12.91 13.50
CA ARG A 74 -16.70 13.54 13.19
C ARG A 74 -17.54 12.65 12.26
N ALA A 75 -16.93 12.07 11.22
CA ALA A 75 -17.64 11.16 10.30
C ALA A 75 -18.16 9.92 11.03
N ALA A 76 -17.40 9.37 11.96
CA ALA A 76 -17.80 8.20 12.77
C ALA A 76 -19.03 8.49 13.67
N SER A 77 -19.22 9.75 14.10
CA SER A 77 -20.38 10.12 14.93
C SER A 77 -21.72 9.95 14.22
N PHE A 78 -21.75 9.93 12.88
CA PHE A 78 -22.96 9.68 12.10
C PHE A 78 -23.40 8.20 12.09
N ARG A 79 -22.63 7.29 12.68
CA ARG A 79 -22.90 5.85 12.80
C ARG A 79 -23.24 5.14 11.47
N ARG A 80 -22.79 5.67 10.36
CA ARG A 80 -22.93 5.09 9.01
C ARG A 80 -21.53 4.94 8.41
N ALA A 81 -20.92 3.77 8.62
CA ALA A 81 -19.63 3.46 8.03
C ALA A 81 -19.84 3.16 6.54
N GLY A 82 -19.49 4.11 5.68
CA GLY A 82 -19.40 3.89 4.25
C GLY A 82 -18.00 3.46 3.83
N LEU A 83 -17.85 3.17 2.54
CA LEU A 83 -16.59 2.74 1.93
C LEU A 83 -15.40 3.65 2.30
N TYR A 84 -15.57 4.94 2.09
CA TYR A 84 -14.50 5.93 2.33
C TYR A 84 -14.14 6.08 3.82
N GLN A 85 -15.12 5.96 4.72
CA GLN A 85 -14.84 6.01 6.15
C GLN A 85 -14.02 4.80 6.60
N LEU A 86 -14.25 3.62 6.05
CA LEU A 86 -13.45 2.43 6.33
C LEU A 86 -12.03 2.54 5.77
N GLN A 87 -11.88 3.04 4.55
CA GLN A 87 -10.55 3.31 3.97
C GLN A 87 -9.76 4.34 4.79
N ALA A 88 -10.43 5.42 5.21
CA ALA A 88 -9.82 6.41 6.10
C ALA A 88 -9.48 5.83 7.48
N ALA A 89 -10.32 4.95 8.04
CA ALA A 89 -10.05 4.28 9.31
C ALA A 89 -8.85 3.32 9.20
N ILE A 90 -8.70 2.61 8.08
CA ILE A 90 -7.52 1.76 7.81
C ILE A 90 -6.25 2.64 7.73
N ALA A 91 -6.30 3.75 7.00
CA ALA A 91 -5.18 4.68 6.92
C ALA A 91 -4.81 5.28 8.29
N ALA A 92 -5.82 5.65 9.10
CA ALA A 92 -5.64 6.12 10.47
C ALA A 92 -4.99 5.05 11.37
N ALA A 93 -5.47 3.80 11.28
CA ALA A 93 -4.92 2.67 12.03
C ALA A 93 -3.44 2.43 11.71
N HIS A 94 -3.04 2.55 10.43
CA HIS A 94 -1.63 2.52 10.03
C HIS A 94 -0.84 3.72 10.58
N ALA A 95 -1.41 4.92 10.55
CA ALA A 95 -0.75 6.11 11.06
C ALA A 95 -0.53 6.05 12.58
N GLU A 96 -1.47 5.48 13.32
CA GLU A 96 -1.43 5.30 14.77
C GLU A 96 -0.66 4.05 15.23
N ASP A 97 -0.14 3.24 14.27
CA ASP A 97 0.57 1.98 14.56
C ASP A 97 -0.30 0.95 15.29
N ARG A 98 -1.57 0.90 14.94
CA ARG A 98 -2.48 -0.04 15.57
C ARG A 98 -2.14 -1.49 15.25
N PRO A 99 -2.46 -2.43 16.14
CA PRO A 99 -2.25 -3.85 15.91
C PRO A 99 -2.92 -4.32 14.62
N TRP A 100 -2.24 -5.19 13.87
CA TRP A 100 -2.78 -5.76 12.63
C TRP A 100 -4.12 -6.47 12.81
N SER A 101 -4.38 -7.02 14.00
CA SER A 101 -5.68 -7.62 14.34
C SER A 101 -6.84 -6.63 14.25
N GLU A 102 -6.64 -5.37 14.62
CA GLU A 102 -7.65 -4.31 14.47
C GLU A 102 -7.82 -3.91 13.01
N ILE A 103 -6.70 -3.84 12.26
CA ILE A 103 -6.72 -3.54 10.82
C ILE A 103 -7.46 -4.64 10.05
N VAL A 104 -7.33 -5.91 10.44
CA VAL A 104 -8.10 -7.03 9.86
C VAL A 104 -9.60 -6.79 10.01
N VAL A 105 -10.08 -6.35 11.18
CA VAL A 105 -11.51 -6.07 11.40
C VAL A 105 -12.03 -4.98 10.46
N LEU A 106 -11.21 -3.96 10.19
CA LEU A 106 -11.58 -2.90 9.25
C LEU A 106 -11.63 -3.42 7.81
N TYR A 107 -10.68 -4.27 7.41
CA TYR A 107 -10.72 -4.92 6.10
C TYR A 107 -11.87 -5.91 5.95
N ASP A 108 -12.24 -6.66 7.00
CA ASP A 108 -13.41 -7.54 6.99
C ASP A 108 -14.69 -6.75 6.66
N ARG A 109 -14.85 -5.57 7.27
CA ARG A 109 -15.96 -4.66 6.98
C ARG A 109 -15.88 -4.04 5.59
N LEU A 110 -14.66 -3.71 5.14
CA LEU A 110 -14.44 -3.10 3.82
C LEU A 110 -14.82 -4.07 2.69
N VAL A 111 -14.45 -5.35 2.81
CA VAL A 111 -14.80 -6.40 1.83
C VAL A 111 -16.31 -6.60 1.70
N GLU A 112 -17.08 -6.42 2.78
CA GLU A 112 -18.56 -6.47 2.72
C GLU A 112 -19.15 -5.37 1.82
N LEU A 113 -18.47 -4.21 1.72
CA LEU A 113 -18.91 -3.07 0.91
C LEU A 113 -18.24 -3.00 -0.46
N ASP A 114 -17.03 -3.50 -0.58
CA ASP A 114 -16.24 -3.53 -1.80
C ASP A 114 -15.48 -4.86 -1.89
N SER A 115 -16.05 -5.77 -2.65
CA SER A 115 -15.48 -7.10 -2.92
C SER A 115 -14.42 -7.08 -4.02
N SER A 116 -13.74 -5.94 -4.26
CA SER A 116 -12.70 -5.89 -5.28
C SER A 116 -11.53 -6.81 -4.92
N PRO A 117 -10.94 -7.51 -5.92
CA PRO A 117 -9.81 -8.43 -5.65
C PRO A 117 -8.61 -7.75 -4.98
N VAL A 118 -8.42 -6.44 -5.20
CA VAL A 118 -7.34 -5.67 -4.56
C VAL A 118 -7.62 -5.45 -3.07
N VAL A 119 -8.88 -5.20 -2.68
CA VAL A 119 -9.27 -5.10 -1.27
C VAL A 119 -9.07 -6.45 -0.58
N GLU A 120 -9.47 -7.53 -1.23
CA GLU A 120 -9.24 -8.91 -0.76
C GLU A 120 -7.74 -9.23 -0.59
N LEU A 121 -6.88 -8.79 -1.51
CA LEU A 121 -5.43 -8.94 -1.40
C LEU A 121 -4.89 -8.18 -0.17
N ASN A 122 -5.30 -6.94 0.03
CA ASN A 122 -4.88 -6.15 1.18
C ASN A 122 -5.37 -6.75 2.51
N ARG A 123 -6.59 -7.30 2.52
CA ARG A 123 -7.11 -8.07 3.65
C ARG A 123 -6.24 -9.29 3.95
N ALA A 124 -5.86 -10.05 2.92
CA ALA A 124 -5.00 -11.23 3.06
C ALA A 124 -3.62 -10.86 3.64
N VAL A 125 -3.04 -9.73 3.19
CA VAL A 125 -1.80 -9.18 3.77
C VAL A 125 -1.99 -8.83 5.25
N ALA A 126 -3.07 -8.14 5.62
CA ALA A 126 -3.35 -7.77 7.01
C ALA A 126 -3.49 -9.01 7.91
N ILE A 127 -4.19 -10.05 7.45
CA ILE A 127 -4.32 -11.34 8.14
C ILE A 127 -2.95 -11.97 8.36
N ALA A 128 -2.10 -12.04 7.35
CA ALA A 128 -0.76 -12.60 7.47
C ALA A 128 0.09 -11.81 8.48
N LEU A 129 0.02 -10.47 8.44
CA LEU A 129 0.77 -9.59 9.34
C LEU A 129 0.23 -9.61 10.79
N SER A 130 -1.02 -10.05 11.00
CA SER A 130 -1.55 -10.32 12.34
C SER A 130 -1.03 -11.62 12.98
N GLY A 131 -0.11 -12.34 12.30
CA GLY A 131 0.49 -13.59 12.76
C GLY A 131 -0.09 -14.85 12.11
N ARG A 132 -1.13 -14.73 11.26
CA ARG A 132 -1.79 -15.84 10.56
C ARG A 132 -1.29 -15.95 9.11
N VAL A 133 0.02 -16.25 8.97
CA VAL A 133 0.71 -16.17 7.66
C VAL A 133 0.11 -17.14 6.65
N GLU A 134 -0.15 -18.39 7.06
CA GLU A 134 -0.73 -19.43 6.20
C GLU A 134 -2.16 -19.06 5.74
N ASP A 135 -2.96 -18.46 6.63
CA ASP A 135 -4.32 -18.04 6.30
C ASP A 135 -4.30 -16.94 5.23
N GLY A 136 -3.40 -15.96 5.40
CA GLY A 136 -3.20 -14.90 4.42
C GLY A 136 -2.76 -15.44 3.06
N LEU A 137 -1.81 -16.38 3.05
CA LEU A 137 -1.34 -17.03 1.83
C LEU A 137 -2.45 -17.85 1.15
N ALA A 138 -3.25 -18.58 1.93
CA ALA A 138 -4.38 -19.35 1.40
C ALA A 138 -5.44 -18.45 0.73
N LEU A 139 -5.68 -17.27 1.29
CA LEU A 139 -6.58 -16.28 0.67
C LEU A 139 -5.98 -15.73 -0.63
N MET A 140 -4.69 -15.35 -0.65
CA MET A 140 -4.02 -14.86 -1.85
C MET A 140 -4.07 -15.89 -3.00
N ASN A 141 -3.98 -17.18 -2.68
CA ASN A 141 -4.02 -18.25 -3.68
C ASN A 141 -5.38 -18.42 -4.37
N ARG A 142 -6.44 -17.82 -3.83
CA ARG A 142 -7.78 -17.80 -4.44
C ARG A 142 -8.00 -16.60 -5.37
N LEU A 143 -7.09 -15.63 -5.39
CA LEU A 143 -7.23 -14.39 -6.16
C LEU A 143 -6.71 -14.56 -7.60
N HIS A 144 -7.27 -15.53 -8.33
CA HIS A 144 -6.85 -15.85 -9.71
C HIS A 144 -6.98 -14.68 -10.68
N THR A 145 -7.90 -13.76 -10.43
CA THR A 145 -8.08 -12.55 -11.25
C THR A 145 -6.89 -11.58 -11.15
N LEU A 146 -6.04 -11.72 -10.14
CA LEU A 146 -4.84 -10.90 -9.92
C LEU A 146 -3.53 -11.57 -10.36
N GLU A 147 -3.57 -12.70 -11.08
CA GLU A 147 -2.33 -13.39 -11.54
C GLU A 147 -1.47 -12.54 -12.50
N GLY A 148 -2.03 -11.51 -13.14
CA GLY A 148 -1.29 -10.48 -13.89
C GLY A 148 -0.84 -9.29 -13.05
N TYR A 149 -1.06 -9.29 -11.73
CA TYR A 149 -0.78 -8.14 -10.87
C TYR A 149 0.48 -8.39 -10.02
N HIS A 150 1.56 -7.67 -10.32
CA HIS A 150 2.86 -7.87 -9.69
C HIS A 150 2.84 -7.84 -8.16
N LEU A 151 1.97 -6.99 -7.54
CA LEU A 151 1.87 -6.90 -6.09
C LEU A 151 1.30 -8.16 -5.43
N LEU A 152 0.47 -8.96 -6.13
CA LEU A 152 0.04 -10.27 -5.63
C LEU A 152 1.25 -11.19 -5.45
N HIS A 153 2.10 -11.27 -6.46
CA HIS A 153 3.28 -12.14 -6.43
C HIS A 153 4.33 -11.64 -5.45
N ALA A 154 4.53 -10.32 -5.34
CA ALA A 154 5.41 -9.73 -4.33
C ALA A 154 4.94 -10.04 -2.90
N ALA A 155 3.63 -9.94 -2.64
CA ALA A 155 3.04 -10.28 -1.35
C ALA A 155 3.17 -11.78 -1.04
N ARG A 156 2.87 -12.67 -1.99
CA ARG A 156 3.10 -14.13 -1.85
C ARG A 156 4.55 -14.44 -1.53
N ALA A 157 5.49 -13.81 -2.24
CA ALA A 157 6.93 -14.00 -2.03
C ALA A 157 7.35 -13.62 -0.61
N ASP A 158 6.87 -12.49 -0.09
CA ASP A 158 7.14 -12.08 1.29
C ASP A 158 6.55 -13.07 2.32
N LEU A 159 5.38 -13.63 2.07
CA LEU A 159 4.79 -14.64 2.96
C LEU A 159 5.54 -15.97 2.89
N PHE A 160 5.93 -16.44 1.69
CA PHE A 160 6.77 -17.63 1.55
C PHE A 160 8.11 -17.46 2.27
N ARG A 161 8.74 -16.28 2.15
CA ARG A 161 9.98 -15.96 2.86
C ARG A 161 9.80 -16.00 4.38
N ARG A 162 8.68 -15.50 4.92
CA ARG A 162 8.35 -15.57 6.36
C ARG A 162 8.14 -17.01 6.84
N LEU A 163 7.68 -17.88 5.96
CA LEU A 163 7.52 -19.33 6.21
C LEU A 163 8.79 -20.13 5.94
N GLU A 164 9.92 -19.47 5.64
CA GLU A 164 11.21 -20.08 5.26
C GLU A 164 11.12 -20.97 3.99
N ARG A 165 10.07 -20.84 3.19
CA ARG A 165 9.83 -21.54 1.92
C ARG A 165 10.59 -20.82 0.80
N ARG A 166 11.92 -20.86 0.85
CA ARG A 166 12.82 -20.05 0.00
C ARG A 166 12.61 -20.28 -1.49
N GLY A 167 12.44 -21.52 -1.94
CA GLY A 167 12.23 -21.85 -3.36
C GLY A 167 10.99 -21.17 -3.94
N GLU A 168 9.87 -21.26 -3.22
CA GLU A 168 8.61 -20.64 -3.63
C GLU A 168 8.66 -19.12 -3.53
N ALA A 169 9.36 -18.59 -2.54
CA ALA A 169 9.62 -17.15 -2.44
C ALA A 169 10.39 -16.63 -3.66
N ALA A 170 11.47 -17.34 -4.06
CA ALA A 170 12.27 -16.97 -5.22
C ALA A 170 11.46 -17.01 -6.52
N GLU A 171 10.61 -18.03 -6.72
CA GLU A 171 9.73 -18.12 -7.87
C GLU A 171 8.72 -16.98 -7.93
N ALA A 172 8.07 -16.67 -6.80
CA ALA A 172 7.12 -15.59 -6.70
C ALA A 172 7.78 -14.20 -6.91
N TYR A 173 9.00 -13.96 -6.40
CA TYR A 173 9.74 -12.72 -6.67
C TYR A 173 10.10 -12.59 -8.15
N ARG A 174 10.53 -13.66 -8.84
CA ARG A 174 10.79 -13.63 -10.29
C ARG A 174 9.52 -13.26 -11.05
N ARG A 175 8.38 -13.86 -10.67
CA ARG A 175 7.11 -13.54 -11.30
C ARG A 175 6.69 -12.10 -11.09
N ALA A 176 6.89 -11.53 -9.90
CA ALA A 176 6.65 -10.12 -9.64
C ALA A 176 7.55 -9.22 -10.51
N LEU A 177 8.83 -9.58 -10.68
CA LEU A 177 9.79 -8.86 -11.53
C LEU A 177 9.38 -8.85 -13.01
N GLU A 178 8.86 -9.96 -13.54
CA GLU A 178 8.37 -10.05 -14.92
C GLU A 178 7.18 -9.11 -15.19
N LEU A 179 6.37 -8.84 -14.16
CA LEU A 179 5.11 -8.09 -14.27
C LEU A 179 5.25 -6.61 -13.90
N THR A 180 6.29 -6.23 -13.16
CA THR A 180 6.46 -4.82 -12.76
C THR A 180 7.09 -4.00 -13.89
N GLY A 181 6.52 -2.80 -14.13
CA GLY A 181 7.12 -1.79 -15.02
C GLY A 181 7.88 -0.69 -14.29
N ASN A 182 8.04 -0.79 -12.95
CA ASN A 182 8.63 0.26 -12.12
C ASN A 182 10.06 -0.11 -11.71
N GLU A 183 11.06 0.66 -12.15
CA GLU A 183 12.48 0.44 -11.83
C GLU A 183 12.78 0.42 -10.33
N ALA A 184 12.08 1.22 -9.51
CA ALA A 184 12.33 1.26 -8.07
C ALA A 184 11.82 -0.03 -7.40
N GLU A 185 10.67 -0.54 -7.84
CA GLU A 185 10.12 -1.82 -7.40
C GLU A 185 10.99 -2.98 -7.89
N SER A 186 11.44 -2.97 -9.15
CA SER A 186 12.37 -3.99 -9.68
C SER A 186 13.62 -4.11 -8.81
N ARG A 187 14.29 -2.99 -8.50
CA ARG A 187 15.47 -3.00 -7.63
C ARG A 187 15.18 -3.52 -6.22
N TYR A 188 13.99 -3.28 -5.70
CA TYR A 188 13.57 -3.84 -4.41
C TYR A 188 13.39 -5.36 -4.50
N LEU A 189 12.64 -5.83 -5.50
CA LEU A 189 12.36 -7.24 -5.72
C LEU A 189 13.63 -8.05 -6.03
N GLU A 190 14.57 -7.50 -6.80
CA GLU A 190 15.87 -8.11 -7.07
C GLU A 190 16.68 -8.35 -5.79
N ARG A 191 16.73 -7.36 -4.90
CA ARG A 191 17.41 -7.53 -3.61
C ARG A 191 16.74 -8.61 -2.76
N ARG A 192 15.40 -8.63 -2.73
CA ARG A 192 14.64 -9.66 -2.00
C ARG A 192 14.86 -11.05 -2.58
N LEU A 193 14.94 -11.16 -3.91
CA LEU A 193 15.24 -12.42 -4.58
C LEU A 193 16.63 -12.94 -4.18
N LEU A 194 17.65 -12.06 -4.11
CA LEU A 194 18.99 -12.45 -3.67
C LEU A 194 19.04 -12.97 -2.22
N GLU A 195 18.15 -12.49 -1.34
CA GLU A 195 18.09 -12.93 0.07
C GLU A 195 17.56 -14.38 0.21
N VAL A 196 16.85 -14.90 -0.80
CA VAL A 196 16.19 -16.21 -0.77
C VAL A 196 16.75 -17.22 -1.79
N SER A 197 17.72 -16.79 -2.61
CA SER A 197 18.38 -17.61 -3.63
C SER A 197 19.49 -18.49 -3.07
#